data_88e67a02ead04edf449e334f77889e8b
#
_entry.id   88e67a02ead04edf449e334f77889e8b
#
_cell.length_a   1.000
_cell.length_b   1.000
_cell.length_c   1.000
_cell.angle_alpha   90.00
_cell.angle_beta   90.00
_cell.angle_gamma   90.00
#
_symmetry.space_group_name_H-M   'P 1'
#
loop_
_entity.id
_entity.type
_entity.pdbx_description
1 polymer ?
#
loop_
_entity_poly.entity_id
_entity_poly.type
_entity_poly.pdbx_seq_one_letter_code
_entity_poly.pdbx_strand_id
1 'polypeptide(L)'
;MIELKHLSKSFETAGGRVDALKDVSLTIPDGDVYGIIGMSGAGKSTLVRCINMLERPTEGEVIVNGQRLDTMSPAQLRTARHDITMIFQRFNLLMQRNCLVNVCFPMELSGLRGEKKWREQRALELLDIVGLKDKAKAYPAQLSGGQQQRVAIARALATNPKVLLCDEATSALDPKTTRQILELIGDINKKLGITVVIITHQMSVVKEVCNHVAILDDGEVVEEGLVSAVFSAPKSAAARHLVFPRGADIDVSDPQQQRRIRLIFRSAKTTSIPLVARLATEEGISATVISATTQKLSEEVYGGMLLGVPNAQFEQAMDFLRSIENLQVEEAVSYTHLTLPTNSLV
;
A
#
# COMPACT_ATOMS: atom_id res chain seq x y z
N MET A 1 11.22 6.92 -13.30
CA MET A 1 10.63 7.91 -12.36
C MET A 1 9.23 8.25 -12.82
N ILE A 2 8.29 8.32 -11.87
CA ILE A 2 6.93 8.79 -12.11
C ILE A 2 6.76 10.09 -11.33
N GLU A 3 6.28 11.14 -11.98
CA GLU A 3 5.98 12.42 -11.35
C GLU A 3 4.54 12.79 -11.64
N LEU A 4 3.77 13.06 -10.61
CA LEU A 4 2.44 13.63 -10.65
C LEU A 4 2.50 15.06 -10.14
N LYS A 5 1.96 16.01 -10.90
CA LYS A 5 2.00 17.44 -10.53
C LYS A 5 0.58 17.99 -10.55
N HIS A 6 0.10 18.37 -9.36
CA HIS A 6 -1.21 18.99 -9.18
C HIS A 6 -2.34 18.18 -9.83
N LEU A 7 -2.28 16.85 -9.69
CA LEU A 7 -3.18 15.92 -10.36
C LEU A 7 -4.56 15.94 -9.69
N SER A 8 -5.59 16.32 -10.42
CA SER A 8 -6.97 16.27 -9.98
C SER A 8 -7.83 15.42 -10.93
N LYS A 9 -8.80 14.71 -10.37
CA LYS A 9 -9.77 13.92 -11.15
C LYS A 9 -11.15 14.01 -10.55
N SER A 10 -12.09 14.50 -11.36
CA SER A 10 -13.51 14.55 -11.04
C SER A 10 -14.31 13.67 -12.00
N PHE A 11 -15.41 13.15 -11.50
CA PHE A 11 -16.40 12.39 -12.27
C PHE A 11 -17.77 13.04 -12.13
N GLU A 12 -18.46 13.20 -13.26
CA GLU A 12 -19.88 13.57 -13.27
C GLU A 12 -20.71 12.31 -13.05
N THR A 13 -21.54 12.32 -12.03
CA THR A 13 -22.44 11.21 -11.68
C THR A 13 -23.90 11.70 -11.64
N ALA A 14 -24.87 10.79 -11.63
CA ALA A 14 -26.26 11.14 -11.46
C ALA A 14 -26.55 11.88 -10.12
N GLY A 15 -25.69 11.72 -9.13
CA GLY A 15 -25.77 12.37 -7.82
C GLY A 15 -24.96 13.68 -7.70
N GLY A 16 -24.37 14.15 -8.81
CA GLY A 16 -23.51 15.34 -8.85
C GLY A 16 -22.03 15.01 -9.13
N ARG A 17 -21.20 16.03 -9.03
CA ARG A 17 -19.75 15.92 -9.23
C ARG A 17 -19.09 15.25 -8.01
N VAL A 18 -18.22 14.29 -8.27
CA VAL A 18 -17.41 13.60 -7.28
C VAL A 18 -15.93 13.84 -7.60
N ASP A 19 -15.23 14.49 -6.69
CA ASP A 19 -13.78 14.74 -6.80
C ASP A 19 -13.02 13.56 -6.19
N ALA A 20 -12.55 12.65 -7.07
CA ALA A 20 -11.86 11.44 -6.65
C ALA A 20 -10.37 11.66 -6.35
N LEU A 21 -9.76 12.68 -6.93
CA LEU A 21 -8.39 13.15 -6.63
C LEU A 21 -8.40 14.67 -6.58
N LYS A 22 -7.68 15.23 -5.59
CA LYS A 22 -7.64 16.66 -5.28
C LYS A 22 -6.18 17.09 -5.13
N ASP A 23 -5.64 17.75 -6.14
CA ASP A 23 -4.30 18.37 -6.14
C ASP A 23 -3.14 17.43 -5.72
N VAL A 24 -3.17 16.19 -6.20
CA VAL A 24 -2.15 15.18 -5.84
C VAL A 24 -0.84 15.49 -6.52
N SER A 25 0.20 15.75 -5.74
CA SER A 25 1.59 15.86 -6.19
C SER A 25 2.41 14.75 -5.54
N LEU A 26 3.10 13.91 -6.35
CA LEU A 26 3.80 12.72 -5.88
C LEU A 26 4.95 12.39 -6.81
N THR A 27 6.10 12.00 -6.23
CA THR A 27 7.26 11.52 -6.98
C THR A 27 7.62 10.10 -6.57
N ILE A 28 7.65 9.17 -7.55
CA ILE A 28 8.03 7.78 -7.35
C ILE A 28 9.39 7.55 -8.02
N PRO A 29 10.45 7.22 -7.26
CA PRO A 29 11.79 7.00 -7.79
C PRO A 29 11.86 5.81 -8.75
N ASP A 30 12.85 5.82 -9.65
CA ASP A 30 13.14 4.65 -10.49
C ASP A 30 13.60 3.47 -9.67
N GLY A 31 13.16 2.27 -10.06
CA GLY A 31 13.54 1.02 -9.41
C GLY A 31 12.97 0.80 -8.02
N ASP A 32 12.12 1.70 -7.55
CA ASP A 32 11.50 1.60 -6.23
C ASP A 32 10.30 0.63 -6.21
N VAL A 33 10.02 0.07 -5.04
CA VAL A 33 8.74 -0.57 -4.73
C VAL A 33 7.96 0.39 -3.84
N TYR A 34 7.00 1.09 -4.45
CA TYR A 34 6.25 2.18 -3.84
C TYR A 34 4.82 1.75 -3.49
N GLY A 35 4.43 1.90 -2.24
CA GLY A 35 3.08 1.61 -1.76
C GLY A 35 2.17 2.84 -1.84
N ILE A 36 0.94 2.68 -2.34
CA ILE A 36 -0.13 3.68 -2.21
C ILE A 36 -1.24 3.05 -1.38
N ILE A 37 -1.45 3.59 -0.19
CA ILE A 37 -2.40 3.05 0.79
C ILE A 37 -3.47 4.08 1.16
N GLY A 38 -4.56 3.61 1.74
CA GLY A 38 -5.67 4.45 2.19
C GLY A 38 -6.94 3.61 2.37
N MET A 39 -7.95 4.20 2.97
CA MET A 39 -9.24 3.55 3.17
C MET A 39 -9.95 3.26 1.83
N SER A 40 -11.00 2.44 1.87
CA SER A 40 -11.84 2.24 0.68
C SER A 40 -12.45 3.58 0.25
N GLY A 41 -12.45 3.88 -1.05
CA GLY A 41 -12.95 5.15 -1.56
C GLY A 41 -11.94 6.31 -1.57
N ALA A 42 -10.76 6.19 -0.96
CA ALA A 42 -9.76 7.27 -0.89
C ALA A 42 -9.17 7.72 -2.25
N GLY A 43 -9.54 7.12 -3.39
CA GLY A 43 -9.06 7.52 -4.72
C GLY A 43 -7.90 6.69 -5.28
N LYS A 44 -7.39 5.67 -4.56
CA LYS A 44 -6.18 4.89 -4.93
C LYS A 44 -6.24 4.29 -6.34
N SER A 45 -7.30 3.56 -6.68
CA SER A 45 -7.43 2.94 -8.01
C SER A 45 -7.60 4.00 -9.11
N THR A 46 -8.22 5.15 -8.79
CA THR A 46 -8.30 6.29 -9.70
C THR A 46 -6.90 6.85 -9.97
N LEU A 47 -6.07 7.01 -8.94
CA LEU A 47 -4.70 7.50 -9.06
C LEU A 47 -3.87 6.62 -10.00
N VAL A 48 -3.87 5.29 -9.79
CA VAL A 48 -3.13 4.37 -10.67
C VAL A 48 -3.66 4.37 -12.11
N ARG A 49 -4.98 4.48 -12.29
CA ARG A 49 -5.57 4.58 -13.62
C ARG A 49 -5.19 5.89 -14.30
N CYS A 50 -4.96 6.97 -13.55
CA CYS A 50 -4.41 8.21 -14.10
C CYS A 50 -2.93 8.03 -14.48
N ILE A 51 -2.10 7.36 -13.67
CA ILE A 51 -0.71 7.07 -14.02
C ILE A 51 -0.60 6.32 -15.34
N ASN A 52 -1.47 5.33 -15.59
CA ASN A 52 -1.52 4.57 -16.84
C ASN A 52 -2.41 5.22 -17.92
N MET A 53 -2.95 6.42 -17.66
CA MET A 53 -3.88 7.12 -18.55
C MET A 53 -5.10 6.29 -18.99
N LEU A 54 -5.50 5.28 -18.20
CA LEU A 54 -6.79 4.60 -18.37
C LEU A 54 -7.93 5.55 -17.99
N GLU A 55 -7.67 6.42 -17.01
CA GLU A 55 -8.47 7.60 -16.69
C GLU A 55 -7.62 8.84 -17.00
N ARG A 56 -8.16 9.78 -17.79
CA ARG A 56 -7.51 11.06 -18.00
C ARG A 56 -7.75 11.94 -16.78
N PRO A 57 -6.71 12.59 -16.23
CA PRO A 57 -6.92 13.58 -15.19
C PRO A 57 -7.79 14.73 -15.70
N THR A 58 -8.49 15.39 -14.80
CA THR A 58 -9.23 16.63 -15.10
C THR A 58 -8.26 17.80 -15.17
N GLU A 59 -7.27 17.82 -14.27
CA GLU A 59 -6.21 18.83 -14.19
C GLU A 59 -4.89 18.19 -13.79
N GLY A 60 -3.79 18.89 -14.01
CA GLY A 60 -2.45 18.47 -13.64
C GLY A 60 -1.71 17.68 -14.70
N GLU A 61 -0.54 17.18 -14.34
CA GLU A 61 0.40 16.53 -15.26
C GLU A 61 0.77 15.12 -14.76
N VAL A 62 0.89 14.19 -15.71
CA VAL A 62 1.40 12.84 -15.49
C VAL A 62 2.66 12.64 -16.31
N ILE A 63 3.80 12.50 -15.66
CA ILE A 63 5.09 12.32 -16.31
C ILE A 63 5.64 10.96 -15.90
N VAL A 64 5.92 10.09 -16.87
CA VAL A 64 6.50 8.76 -16.65
C VAL A 64 7.73 8.61 -17.52
N ASN A 65 8.86 8.25 -16.92
CA ASN A 65 10.16 8.14 -17.60
C ASN A 65 10.52 9.39 -18.44
N GLY A 66 10.22 10.58 -17.91
CA GLY A 66 10.44 11.85 -18.57
C GLY A 66 9.46 12.20 -19.71
N GLN A 67 8.45 11.36 -19.94
CA GLN A 67 7.43 11.58 -20.95
C GLN A 67 6.11 12.06 -20.32
N ARG A 68 5.60 13.18 -20.80
CA ARG A 68 4.34 13.75 -20.35
C ARG A 68 3.15 13.06 -21.02
N LEU A 69 2.45 12.19 -20.27
CA LEU A 69 1.42 11.31 -20.82
C LEU A 69 0.07 11.99 -21.04
N ASP A 70 -0.27 12.99 -20.21
CA ASP A 70 -1.58 13.69 -20.27
C ASP A 70 -1.81 14.42 -21.59
N THR A 71 -0.74 14.83 -22.28
CA THR A 71 -0.82 15.52 -23.59
C THR A 71 -0.73 14.58 -24.79
N MET A 72 -0.49 13.28 -24.58
CA MET A 72 -0.30 12.31 -25.65
C MET A 72 -1.59 11.97 -26.40
N SER A 73 -1.46 11.76 -27.71
CA SER A 73 -2.50 11.18 -28.53
C SER A 73 -2.74 9.70 -28.20
N PRO A 74 -3.89 9.12 -28.57
CA PRO A 74 -4.15 7.69 -28.32
C PRO A 74 -3.10 6.74 -28.94
N ALA A 75 -2.49 7.12 -30.06
CA ALA A 75 -1.44 6.32 -30.69
C ALA A 75 -0.14 6.35 -29.86
N GLN A 76 0.27 7.54 -29.40
CA GLN A 76 1.42 7.71 -28.53
C GLN A 76 1.24 6.99 -27.17
N LEU A 77 0.04 7.09 -26.56
CA LEU A 77 -0.27 6.36 -25.33
C LEU A 77 -0.20 4.85 -25.50
N ARG A 78 -0.60 4.29 -26.65
CA ARG A 78 -0.43 2.85 -26.90
C ARG A 78 1.05 2.46 -26.87
N THR A 79 1.92 3.29 -27.43
CA THR A 79 3.39 3.05 -27.39
C THR A 79 3.94 3.21 -25.99
N ALA A 80 3.58 4.28 -25.27
CA ALA A 80 4.04 4.51 -23.89
C ALA A 80 3.62 3.38 -22.92
N ARG A 81 2.43 2.78 -23.14
CA ARG A 81 1.94 1.64 -22.35
C ARG A 81 2.71 0.33 -22.56
N HIS A 82 3.66 0.24 -23.49
CA HIS A 82 4.60 -0.87 -23.52
C HIS A 82 5.56 -0.83 -22.34
N ASP A 83 5.92 0.37 -21.89
CA ASP A 83 6.81 0.61 -20.75
C ASP A 83 6.06 0.64 -19.40
N ILE A 84 4.72 0.76 -19.42
CA ILE A 84 3.88 0.88 -18.23
C ILE A 84 2.81 -0.22 -18.27
N THR A 85 3.00 -1.26 -17.50
CA THR A 85 2.05 -2.38 -17.47
C THR A 85 1.28 -2.40 -16.16
N MET A 86 0.11 -3.06 -16.17
CA MET A 86 -0.78 -3.09 -15.02
C MET A 86 -1.27 -4.50 -14.73
N ILE A 87 -1.24 -4.87 -13.44
CA ILE A 87 -1.90 -6.04 -12.89
C ILE A 87 -3.16 -5.55 -12.20
N PHE A 88 -4.30 -6.07 -12.62
CA PHE A 88 -5.62 -5.68 -12.13
C PHE A 88 -6.04 -6.57 -10.95
N GLN A 89 -6.93 -6.08 -10.12
CA GLN A 89 -7.54 -6.79 -8.99
C GLN A 89 -8.16 -8.14 -9.40
N ARG A 90 -8.87 -8.17 -10.53
CA ARG A 90 -9.29 -9.41 -11.19
C ARG A 90 -8.27 -9.70 -12.26
N PHE A 91 -7.65 -10.85 -12.25
CA PHE A 91 -6.49 -11.23 -13.10
C PHE A 91 -6.64 -10.89 -14.60
N ASN A 92 -7.87 -10.69 -15.07
CA ASN A 92 -8.21 -10.32 -16.46
C ASN A 92 -7.54 -11.21 -17.51
N LEU A 93 -7.37 -12.50 -17.20
CA LEU A 93 -6.84 -13.47 -18.16
C LEU A 93 -7.87 -13.77 -19.25
N LEU A 94 -7.37 -14.04 -20.44
CA LEU A 94 -8.18 -14.52 -21.55
C LEU A 94 -8.57 -15.98 -21.28
N MET A 95 -9.79 -16.19 -20.77
CA MET A 95 -10.26 -17.49 -20.26
C MET A 95 -10.27 -18.58 -21.31
N GLN A 96 -10.45 -18.21 -22.59
CA GLN A 96 -10.44 -19.14 -23.74
C GLN A 96 -9.05 -19.38 -24.33
N ARG A 97 -8.01 -18.83 -23.73
CA ARG A 97 -6.61 -18.98 -24.14
C ARG A 97 -5.81 -19.62 -23.02
N ASN A 98 -4.87 -20.50 -23.37
CA ASN A 98 -3.97 -21.11 -22.38
C ASN A 98 -2.96 -20.09 -21.83
N CYS A 99 -2.19 -20.47 -20.79
CA CYS A 99 -1.21 -19.59 -20.15
C CYS A 99 -0.18 -19.03 -21.13
N LEU A 100 0.37 -19.85 -22.00
CA LEU A 100 1.36 -19.44 -22.99
C LEU A 100 0.81 -18.31 -23.88
N VAL A 101 -0.38 -18.51 -24.43
CA VAL A 101 -1.04 -17.51 -25.30
C VAL A 101 -1.41 -16.25 -24.53
N ASN A 102 -1.84 -16.37 -23.28
CA ASN A 102 -2.07 -15.20 -22.41
C ASN A 102 -0.80 -14.33 -22.26
N VAL A 103 0.37 -14.97 -22.07
CA VAL A 103 1.65 -14.26 -21.93
C VAL A 103 2.15 -13.72 -23.27
N CYS A 104 1.91 -14.43 -24.40
CA CYS A 104 2.26 -13.96 -25.73
C CYS A 104 1.45 -12.73 -26.17
N PHE A 105 0.22 -12.59 -25.70
CA PHE A 105 -0.74 -11.63 -26.20
C PHE A 105 -0.26 -10.16 -26.19
N PRO A 106 0.35 -9.61 -25.11
CA PRO A 106 0.89 -8.24 -25.14
C PRO A 106 1.99 -8.06 -26.21
N MET A 107 2.83 -9.06 -26.43
CA MET A 107 3.88 -9.01 -27.45
C MET A 107 3.30 -8.99 -28.89
N GLU A 108 2.15 -9.65 -29.09
CA GLU A 108 1.44 -9.60 -30.37
C GLU A 108 0.83 -8.21 -30.64
N LEU A 109 0.21 -7.61 -29.60
CA LEU A 109 -0.42 -6.29 -29.70
C LEU A 109 0.59 -5.14 -29.84
N SER A 110 1.74 -5.26 -29.18
CA SER A 110 2.77 -4.21 -29.20
C SER A 110 3.50 -4.07 -30.52
N GLY A 111 3.25 -4.98 -31.48
CA GLY A 111 3.99 -4.98 -32.73
C GLY A 111 5.48 -5.28 -32.56
N LEU A 112 5.88 -5.81 -31.40
CA LEU A 112 7.21 -6.41 -31.22
C LEU A 112 7.34 -7.54 -32.25
N ARG A 113 8.00 -7.19 -33.38
CA ARG A 113 8.14 -8.04 -34.56
C ARG A 113 9.13 -9.18 -34.33
N GLY A 114 8.84 -10.02 -33.34
CA GLY A 114 9.48 -11.31 -33.22
C GLY A 114 8.66 -12.37 -34.00
N GLU A 115 9.32 -13.34 -34.56
CA GLU A 115 8.64 -14.55 -35.06
C GLU A 115 7.81 -15.17 -33.94
N LYS A 116 6.72 -15.87 -34.27
CA LYS A 116 5.89 -16.61 -33.34
C LYS A 116 6.72 -17.46 -32.36
N LYS A 117 7.75 -18.15 -32.91
CA LYS A 117 8.65 -18.99 -32.12
C LYS A 117 9.42 -18.19 -31.04
N TRP A 118 9.87 -16.98 -31.36
CA TRP A 118 10.52 -16.09 -30.38
C TRP A 118 9.57 -15.68 -29.25
N ARG A 119 8.32 -15.28 -29.58
CA ARG A 119 7.32 -14.90 -28.57
C ARG A 119 6.97 -16.08 -27.65
N GLU A 120 6.81 -17.27 -28.22
CA GLU A 120 6.53 -18.49 -27.44
C GLU A 120 7.70 -18.83 -26.50
N GLN A 121 8.95 -18.72 -26.99
CA GLN A 121 10.14 -18.96 -26.17
C GLN A 121 10.21 -17.94 -25.02
N ARG A 122 10.01 -16.66 -25.31
CA ARG A 122 9.99 -15.59 -24.29
C ARG A 122 8.87 -15.79 -23.28
N ALA A 123 7.69 -16.19 -23.70
CA ALA A 123 6.58 -16.50 -22.81
C ALA A 123 6.89 -17.70 -21.90
N LEU A 124 7.57 -18.73 -22.39
CA LEU A 124 8.02 -19.86 -21.58
C LEU A 124 9.04 -19.45 -20.52
N GLU A 125 9.97 -18.56 -20.85
CA GLU A 125 10.94 -18.00 -19.90
C GLU A 125 10.22 -17.21 -18.79
N LEU A 126 9.23 -16.39 -19.15
CA LEU A 126 8.43 -15.62 -18.17
C LEU A 126 7.57 -16.54 -17.30
N LEU A 127 7.00 -17.60 -17.88
CA LEU A 127 6.28 -18.61 -17.10
C LEU A 127 7.23 -19.40 -16.16
N ASP A 128 8.48 -19.59 -16.55
CA ASP A 128 9.52 -20.20 -15.71
C ASP A 128 9.87 -19.29 -14.51
N ILE A 129 10.04 -17.98 -14.75
CA ILE A 129 10.28 -16.97 -13.69
C ILE A 129 9.19 -17.00 -12.61
N VAL A 130 7.92 -17.18 -13.02
CA VAL A 130 6.81 -17.26 -12.07
C VAL A 130 6.51 -18.68 -11.57
N GLY A 131 7.32 -19.68 -11.95
CA GLY A 131 7.23 -21.08 -11.52
C GLY A 131 6.04 -21.84 -12.12
N LEU A 132 5.65 -21.52 -13.36
CA LEU A 132 4.49 -22.14 -14.05
C LEU A 132 4.81 -22.63 -15.47
N LYS A 133 6.07 -22.94 -15.76
CA LYS A 133 6.47 -23.45 -17.08
C LYS A 133 5.75 -24.75 -17.46
N ASP A 134 5.54 -25.64 -16.50
CA ASP A 134 4.81 -26.89 -16.64
C ASP A 134 3.33 -26.69 -16.96
N LYS A 135 2.77 -25.54 -16.62
CA LYS A 135 1.39 -25.13 -16.85
C LYS A 135 1.15 -24.30 -18.11
N ALA A 136 2.15 -24.17 -18.98
CA ALA A 136 2.06 -23.34 -20.20
C ALA A 136 0.84 -23.64 -21.07
N LYS A 137 0.43 -24.90 -21.15
CA LYS A 137 -0.73 -25.37 -21.94
C LYS A 137 -2.04 -25.36 -21.17
N ALA A 138 -2.03 -25.12 -19.84
CA ALA A 138 -3.23 -25.09 -19.01
C ALA A 138 -4.03 -23.82 -19.31
N TYR A 139 -5.36 -23.92 -19.15
CA TYR A 139 -6.28 -22.79 -19.25
C TYR A 139 -6.49 -22.13 -17.88
N PRO A 140 -6.83 -20.84 -17.82
CA PRO A 140 -7.05 -20.16 -16.54
C PRO A 140 -8.03 -20.85 -15.59
N ALA A 141 -9.10 -21.46 -16.13
CA ALA A 141 -10.07 -22.20 -15.32
C ALA A 141 -9.51 -23.47 -14.61
N GLN A 142 -8.34 -23.93 -15.04
CA GLN A 142 -7.64 -25.09 -14.45
C GLN A 142 -6.60 -24.67 -13.39
N LEU A 143 -6.49 -23.39 -13.10
CA LEU A 143 -5.49 -22.81 -12.19
C LEU A 143 -6.14 -22.31 -10.91
N SER A 144 -5.41 -22.41 -9.79
CA SER A 144 -5.76 -21.70 -8.56
C SER A 144 -5.64 -20.18 -8.74
N GLY A 145 -6.28 -19.40 -7.86
CA GLY A 145 -6.20 -17.94 -7.91
C GLY A 145 -4.76 -17.41 -7.89
N GLY A 146 -3.90 -17.97 -7.03
CA GLY A 146 -2.48 -17.61 -6.99
C GLY A 146 -1.71 -17.98 -8.27
N GLN A 147 -2.05 -19.10 -8.92
CA GLN A 147 -1.49 -19.46 -10.21
C GLN A 147 -1.97 -18.52 -11.32
N GLN A 148 -3.25 -18.15 -11.33
CA GLN A 148 -3.78 -17.15 -12.27
C GLN A 148 -3.07 -15.81 -12.10
N GLN A 149 -2.82 -15.38 -10.86
CA GLN A 149 -2.06 -14.17 -10.56
C GLN A 149 -0.62 -14.24 -11.10
N ARG A 150 0.07 -15.36 -10.92
CA ARG A 150 1.41 -15.58 -11.47
C ARG A 150 1.43 -15.50 -13.01
N VAL A 151 0.42 -16.02 -13.68
CA VAL A 151 0.27 -15.87 -15.16
C VAL A 151 0.01 -14.39 -15.50
N ALA A 152 -0.79 -13.66 -14.74
CA ALA A 152 -1.02 -12.23 -14.97
C ALA A 152 0.27 -11.40 -14.79
N ILE A 153 1.12 -11.75 -13.81
CA ILE A 153 2.46 -11.16 -13.63
C ILE A 153 3.34 -11.47 -14.85
N ALA A 154 3.45 -12.74 -15.27
CA ALA A 154 4.23 -13.11 -16.46
C ALA A 154 3.77 -12.36 -17.71
N ARG A 155 2.45 -12.20 -17.88
CA ARG A 155 1.86 -11.42 -18.98
C ARG A 155 2.23 -9.95 -18.90
N ALA A 156 2.21 -9.35 -17.70
CA ALA A 156 2.59 -7.95 -17.51
C ALA A 156 4.06 -7.69 -17.83
N LEU A 157 4.94 -8.67 -17.63
CA LEU A 157 6.38 -8.59 -17.95
C LEU A 157 6.72 -8.82 -19.41
N ALA A 158 5.74 -9.24 -20.23
CA ALA A 158 6.00 -9.70 -21.61
C ALA A 158 6.61 -8.61 -22.51
N THR A 159 6.28 -7.34 -22.29
CA THR A 159 6.80 -6.20 -23.05
C THR A 159 8.09 -5.61 -22.48
N ASN A 160 8.71 -6.22 -21.46
CA ASN A 160 9.84 -5.68 -20.70
C ASN A 160 9.57 -4.26 -20.16
N PRO A 161 8.52 -4.09 -19.36
CA PRO A 161 8.12 -2.77 -18.87
C PRO A 161 9.17 -2.17 -17.94
N LYS A 162 9.19 -0.85 -17.84
CA LYS A 162 9.96 -0.09 -16.83
C LYS A 162 9.15 0.15 -15.57
N VAL A 163 7.82 0.15 -15.69
CA VAL A 163 6.87 0.39 -14.60
C VAL A 163 5.83 -0.71 -14.55
N LEU A 164 5.63 -1.28 -13.37
CA LEU A 164 4.60 -2.27 -13.06
C LEU A 164 3.63 -1.68 -12.03
N LEU A 165 2.40 -1.48 -12.41
CA LEU A 165 1.32 -1.00 -11.56
C LEU A 165 0.51 -2.20 -11.06
N CYS A 166 0.30 -2.30 -9.74
CA CYS A 166 -0.45 -3.39 -9.10
C CYS A 166 -1.67 -2.81 -8.38
N ASP A 167 -2.86 -2.92 -8.99
CA ASP A 167 -4.13 -2.46 -8.40
C ASP A 167 -4.75 -3.61 -7.60
N GLU A 168 -4.59 -3.58 -6.28
CA GLU A 168 -5.08 -4.59 -5.34
C GLU A 168 -4.79 -6.05 -5.77
N ALA A 169 -3.62 -6.27 -6.34
CA ALA A 169 -3.23 -7.52 -7.01
C ALA A 169 -3.28 -8.78 -6.12
N THR A 170 -3.47 -8.62 -4.81
CA THR A 170 -3.52 -9.74 -3.84
C THR A 170 -4.80 -9.81 -3.03
N SER A 171 -5.77 -8.91 -3.25
CA SER A 171 -6.99 -8.81 -2.43
C SER A 171 -7.89 -10.06 -2.47
N ALA A 172 -7.82 -10.84 -3.55
CA ALA A 172 -8.62 -12.06 -3.73
C ALA A 172 -7.86 -13.35 -3.34
N LEU A 173 -6.69 -13.25 -2.70
CA LEU A 173 -5.83 -14.37 -2.37
C LEU A 173 -5.78 -14.61 -0.84
N ASP A 174 -5.51 -15.84 -0.46
CA ASP A 174 -5.23 -16.17 0.93
C ASP A 174 -3.89 -15.57 1.41
N PRO A 175 -3.67 -15.38 2.73
CA PRO A 175 -2.49 -14.71 3.24
C PRO A 175 -1.16 -15.36 2.85
N LYS A 176 -1.11 -16.70 2.74
CA LYS A 176 0.11 -17.42 2.35
C LYS A 176 0.44 -17.17 0.88
N THR A 177 -0.56 -17.27 0.02
CA THR A 177 -0.40 -17.00 -1.42
C THR A 177 -0.06 -15.54 -1.67
N THR A 178 -0.70 -14.61 -0.92
CA THR A 178 -0.37 -13.19 -0.96
C THR A 178 1.13 -12.96 -0.72
N ARG A 179 1.70 -13.50 0.35
CA ARG A 179 3.12 -13.37 0.66
C ARG A 179 4.02 -13.89 -0.48
N GLN A 180 3.70 -15.06 -1.03
CA GLN A 180 4.47 -15.63 -2.15
C GLN A 180 4.43 -14.76 -3.42
N ILE A 181 3.31 -14.08 -3.68
CA ILE A 181 3.17 -13.15 -4.81
C ILE A 181 4.00 -11.88 -4.56
N LEU A 182 4.01 -11.37 -3.32
CA LEU A 182 4.79 -10.19 -2.94
C LEU A 182 6.29 -10.43 -2.99
N GLU A 183 6.75 -11.59 -2.49
CA GLU A 183 8.14 -12.03 -2.62
C GLU A 183 8.55 -12.11 -4.09
N LEU A 184 7.69 -12.71 -4.93
CA LEU A 184 7.93 -12.78 -6.39
C LEU A 184 8.03 -11.38 -7.02
N ILE A 185 7.17 -10.42 -6.65
CA ILE A 185 7.21 -9.05 -7.16
C ILE A 185 8.51 -8.35 -6.71
N GLY A 186 8.90 -8.54 -5.44
CA GLY A 186 10.18 -8.02 -4.92
C GLY A 186 11.40 -8.59 -5.64
N ASP A 187 11.40 -9.90 -5.93
CA ASP A 187 12.46 -10.54 -6.71
C ASP A 187 12.54 -10.03 -8.15
N ILE A 188 11.38 -9.82 -8.77
CA ILE A 188 11.29 -9.25 -10.12
C ILE A 188 11.84 -7.82 -10.13
N ASN A 189 11.44 -6.99 -9.16
CA ASN A 189 11.97 -5.63 -9.01
C ASN A 189 13.50 -5.63 -8.90
N LYS A 190 14.07 -6.45 -7.99
CA LYS A 190 15.52 -6.55 -7.78
C LYS A 190 16.26 -7.05 -9.03
N LYS A 191 15.70 -8.05 -9.74
CA LYS A 191 16.36 -8.66 -10.91
C LYS A 191 16.27 -7.80 -12.16
N LEU A 192 15.16 -7.10 -12.36
CA LEU A 192 14.89 -6.35 -13.59
C LEU A 192 15.09 -4.83 -13.44
N GLY A 193 15.23 -4.32 -12.21
CA GLY A 193 15.37 -2.90 -11.92
C GLY A 193 14.12 -2.06 -12.27
N ILE A 194 12.93 -2.69 -12.36
CA ILE A 194 11.68 -2.01 -12.72
C ILE A 194 11.09 -1.28 -11.52
N THR A 195 10.43 -0.15 -11.77
CA THR A 195 9.65 0.54 -10.73
C THR A 195 8.33 -0.20 -10.51
N VAL A 196 7.98 -0.48 -9.26
CA VAL A 196 6.72 -1.16 -8.90
C VAL A 196 5.86 -0.24 -8.05
N VAL A 197 4.61 -0.05 -8.43
CA VAL A 197 3.62 0.70 -7.64
C VAL A 197 2.55 -0.26 -7.16
N ILE A 198 2.40 -0.41 -5.85
CA ILE A 198 1.44 -1.34 -5.23
C ILE A 198 0.34 -0.56 -4.55
N ILE A 199 -0.90 -0.76 -5.02
CA ILE A 199 -2.09 -0.27 -4.33
C ILE A 199 -2.63 -1.37 -3.44
N THR A 200 -2.84 -1.03 -2.18
CA THR A 200 -3.42 -1.95 -1.22
C THR A 200 -4.04 -1.22 -0.03
N HIS A 201 -4.96 -1.87 0.65
CA HIS A 201 -5.45 -1.51 1.97
C HIS A 201 -4.82 -2.39 3.07
N GLN A 202 -3.95 -3.35 2.70
CA GLN A 202 -3.32 -4.29 3.62
C GLN A 202 -1.95 -3.77 4.06
N MET A 203 -1.85 -3.32 5.30
CA MET A 203 -0.60 -2.78 5.86
C MET A 203 0.54 -3.79 5.89
N SER A 204 0.23 -5.09 6.05
CA SER A 204 1.23 -6.17 6.00
C SER A 204 1.96 -6.21 4.66
N VAL A 205 1.24 -6.00 3.55
CA VAL A 205 1.81 -5.96 2.20
C VAL A 205 2.86 -4.86 2.08
N VAL A 206 2.50 -3.64 2.51
CA VAL A 206 3.40 -2.48 2.43
C VAL A 206 4.67 -2.70 3.25
N LYS A 207 4.52 -3.21 4.47
CA LYS A 207 5.65 -3.49 5.37
C LYS A 207 6.60 -4.55 4.84
N GLU A 208 6.10 -5.49 4.06
CA GLU A 208 6.87 -6.64 3.59
C GLU A 208 7.71 -6.32 2.36
N VAL A 209 7.19 -5.48 1.43
CA VAL A 209 7.83 -5.32 0.12
C VAL A 209 8.09 -3.88 -0.31
N CYS A 210 7.44 -2.87 0.29
CA CYS A 210 7.59 -1.48 -0.14
C CYS A 210 8.74 -0.78 0.60
N ASN A 211 9.47 0.08 -0.12
CA ASN A 211 10.49 0.96 0.47
C ASN A 211 9.88 2.31 0.88
N HIS A 212 9.03 2.86 0.03
CA HIS A 212 8.30 4.10 0.25
C HIS A 212 6.79 3.88 0.24
N VAL A 213 6.08 4.80 0.85
CA VAL A 213 4.62 4.78 0.91
C VAL A 213 4.05 6.18 0.82
N ALA A 214 2.93 6.33 0.10
CA ALA A 214 2.04 7.47 0.19
C ALA A 214 0.69 7.03 0.78
N ILE A 215 0.17 7.84 1.68
CA ILE A 215 -1.15 7.63 2.29
C ILE A 215 -2.13 8.59 1.62
N LEU A 216 -3.13 8.00 0.99
CA LEU A 216 -4.20 8.72 0.32
C LEU A 216 -5.44 8.71 1.21
N ASP A 217 -6.02 9.89 1.45
CA ASP A 217 -7.25 10.07 2.19
C ASP A 217 -8.11 11.14 1.51
N ASP A 218 -9.37 10.84 1.28
CA ASP A 218 -10.33 11.73 0.59
C ASP A 218 -9.80 12.40 -0.69
N GLY A 219 -9.02 11.65 -1.48
CA GLY A 219 -8.45 12.12 -2.75
C GLY A 219 -7.16 12.92 -2.63
N GLU A 220 -6.60 13.11 -1.44
CA GLU A 220 -5.37 13.86 -1.18
C GLU A 220 -4.26 12.94 -0.65
N VAL A 221 -2.99 13.27 -0.94
CA VAL A 221 -1.84 12.63 -0.29
C VAL A 221 -1.59 13.35 1.04
N VAL A 222 -1.95 12.68 2.15
CA VAL A 222 -1.86 13.27 3.49
C VAL A 222 -0.55 12.98 4.20
N GLU A 223 0.19 11.96 3.75
CA GLU A 223 1.53 11.64 4.25
C GLU A 223 2.29 10.79 3.26
N GLU A 224 3.60 11.01 3.11
CA GLU A 224 4.49 10.20 2.28
C GLU A 224 5.88 10.08 2.91
N GLY A 225 6.61 9.04 2.53
CA GLY A 225 7.99 8.83 2.96
C GLY A 225 8.43 7.36 2.95
N LEU A 226 9.58 7.11 3.58
CA LEU A 226 10.04 5.74 3.83
C LEU A 226 9.02 4.98 4.68
N VAL A 227 8.75 3.72 4.33
CA VAL A 227 7.83 2.85 5.08
C VAL A 227 8.22 2.80 6.56
N SER A 228 9.53 2.66 6.86
CA SER A 228 10.03 2.67 8.24
C SER A 228 9.68 3.95 8.99
N ALA A 229 9.81 5.12 8.36
CA ALA A 229 9.54 6.40 8.99
C ALA A 229 8.03 6.64 9.23
N VAL A 230 7.21 6.41 8.19
CA VAL A 230 5.75 6.61 8.28
C VAL A 230 5.11 5.65 9.27
N PHE A 231 5.57 4.39 9.32
CA PHE A 231 5.00 3.38 10.22
C PHE A 231 5.51 3.47 11.66
N SER A 232 6.71 4.04 11.88
CA SER A 232 7.22 4.26 13.24
C SER A 232 6.68 5.52 13.90
N ALA A 233 6.38 6.56 13.11
CA ALA A 233 5.94 7.84 13.61
C ALA A 233 4.92 8.49 12.63
N PRO A 234 3.70 7.91 12.51
CA PRO A 234 2.69 8.44 11.61
C PRO A 234 2.22 9.83 12.08
N LYS A 235 2.27 10.81 11.18
CA LYS A 235 1.97 12.21 11.49
C LYS A 235 0.49 12.54 11.25
N SER A 236 -0.09 12.06 10.14
CA SER A 236 -1.48 12.32 9.80
C SER A 236 -2.45 11.47 10.62
N ALA A 237 -3.69 11.92 10.76
CA ALA A 237 -4.75 11.14 11.42
C ALA A 237 -5.03 9.84 10.65
N ALA A 238 -5.09 9.92 9.32
CA ALA A 238 -5.29 8.76 8.46
C ALA A 238 -4.15 7.74 8.60
N ALA A 239 -2.88 8.20 8.66
CA ALA A 239 -1.73 7.31 8.89
C ALA A 239 -1.82 6.61 10.25
N ARG A 240 -2.15 7.35 11.31
CA ARG A 240 -2.34 6.77 12.65
C ARG A 240 -3.44 5.71 12.67
N HIS A 241 -4.57 5.98 12.01
CA HIS A 241 -5.68 5.03 11.93
C HIS A 241 -5.30 3.76 11.15
N LEU A 242 -4.57 3.90 10.04
CA LEU A 242 -4.11 2.77 9.23
C LEU A 242 -3.01 1.94 9.92
N VAL A 243 -2.06 2.60 10.58
CA VAL A 243 -0.93 1.91 11.25
C VAL A 243 -1.36 1.26 12.57
N PHE A 244 -2.28 1.90 13.31
CA PHE A 244 -2.76 1.46 14.62
C PHE A 244 -4.29 1.31 14.67
N PRO A 245 -4.90 0.44 13.85
CA PRO A 245 -6.36 0.37 13.72
C PRO A 245 -7.11 -0.01 15.01
N ARG A 246 -6.43 -0.70 15.94
CA ARG A 246 -7.01 -1.11 17.24
C ARG A 246 -6.70 -0.14 18.39
N GLY A 247 -5.90 0.88 18.16
CA GLY A 247 -5.51 1.83 19.21
C GLY A 247 -6.45 3.03 19.37
N ALA A 248 -7.38 3.25 18.43
CA ALA A 248 -8.28 4.39 18.44
C ALA A 248 -9.62 4.12 19.14
N ASP A 249 -10.11 2.85 19.13
CA ASP A 249 -11.53 2.57 19.44
C ASP A 249 -11.76 1.55 20.57
N ILE A 250 -10.73 1.13 21.31
CA ILE A 250 -10.96 0.26 22.47
C ILE A 250 -11.28 1.14 23.68
N ASP A 251 -12.53 1.35 23.93
CA ASP A 251 -13.04 2.02 25.12
C ASP A 251 -13.09 1.01 26.29
N VAL A 252 -11.91 0.65 26.82
CA VAL A 252 -11.77 -0.30 27.93
C VAL A 252 -11.58 0.42 29.29
N SER A 253 -11.36 1.73 29.27
CA SER A 253 -11.15 2.52 30.48
C SER A 253 -12.21 3.58 30.63
N ASP A 254 -12.72 3.75 31.87
CA ASP A 254 -13.57 4.87 32.22
C ASP A 254 -12.76 6.19 32.01
N PRO A 255 -13.14 7.06 31.05
CA PRO A 255 -12.39 8.28 30.75
C PRO A 255 -12.33 9.23 31.94
N GLN A 256 -13.20 9.06 32.94
CA GLN A 256 -13.24 9.87 34.17
C GLN A 256 -12.17 9.46 35.19
N GLN A 257 -11.61 8.24 35.06
CA GLN A 257 -10.64 7.72 36.02
C GLN A 257 -9.24 7.53 35.46
N GLN A 258 -9.07 7.33 34.15
CA GLN A 258 -7.78 7.05 33.50
C GLN A 258 -7.58 7.89 32.23
N ARG A 259 -6.36 8.45 32.10
CA ARG A 259 -5.85 9.04 30.84
C ARG A 259 -5.00 8.01 30.11
N ARG A 260 -4.85 8.19 28.79
CA ARG A 260 -4.18 7.22 27.94
C ARG A 260 -2.83 7.75 27.49
N ILE A 261 -1.80 6.89 27.56
CA ILE A 261 -0.45 7.16 27.08
C ILE A 261 -0.15 6.19 25.93
N ARG A 262 0.22 6.75 24.77
CA ARG A 262 0.71 5.98 23.64
C ARG A 262 2.22 5.95 23.67
N LEU A 263 2.78 4.75 23.57
CA LEU A 263 4.20 4.48 23.50
C LEU A 263 4.54 3.93 22.13
N ILE A 264 5.60 4.45 21.50
CA ILE A 264 6.12 3.93 20.25
C ILE A 264 7.57 3.56 20.45
N PHE A 265 7.87 2.29 20.22
CA PHE A 265 9.22 1.70 20.34
C PHE A 265 9.93 1.77 18.99
N ARG A 266 11.13 2.32 18.97
CA ARG A 266 11.94 2.50 17.75
C ARG A 266 13.14 1.54 17.67
N SER A 267 13.30 0.63 18.61
CA SER A 267 14.39 -0.34 18.60
C SER A 267 14.05 -1.62 19.36
N ALA A 268 14.73 -2.72 19.03
CA ALA A 268 14.60 -3.98 19.74
C ALA A 268 14.96 -3.85 21.23
N LYS A 269 15.93 -2.99 21.57
CA LYS A 269 16.32 -2.73 22.96
C LYS A 269 15.18 -2.14 23.76
N THR A 270 14.50 -1.14 23.22
CA THR A 270 13.39 -0.47 23.90
C THR A 270 12.16 -1.38 24.02
N THR A 271 11.92 -2.24 23.02
CA THR A 271 10.82 -3.21 23.05
C THR A 271 10.98 -4.27 24.14
N SER A 272 12.20 -4.58 24.56
CA SER A 272 12.48 -5.56 25.63
C SER A 272 12.45 -4.98 27.05
N ILE A 273 12.27 -3.65 27.20
CA ILE A 273 12.17 -3.01 28.51
C ILE A 273 10.82 -3.34 29.15
N PRO A 274 10.76 -3.85 30.39
CA PRO A 274 9.52 -4.17 31.08
C PRO A 274 8.86 -2.89 31.64
N LEU A 275 8.38 -2.00 30.77
CA LEU A 275 7.92 -0.65 31.10
C LEU A 275 6.80 -0.63 32.15
N VAL A 276 5.81 -1.52 32.01
CA VAL A 276 4.69 -1.60 32.98
C VAL A 276 5.19 -2.05 34.35
N ALA A 277 6.11 -3.00 34.40
CA ALA A 277 6.69 -3.43 35.67
C ALA A 277 7.53 -2.31 36.30
N ARG A 278 8.30 -1.56 35.52
CA ARG A 278 9.10 -0.43 36.01
C ARG A 278 8.21 0.71 36.52
N LEU A 279 7.14 1.07 35.81
CA LEU A 279 6.15 2.03 36.30
C LEU A 279 5.60 1.63 37.66
N ALA A 280 5.27 0.34 37.84
CA ALA A 280 4.74 -0.15 39.11
C ALA A 280 5.79 -0.19 40.23
N THR A 281 7.05 -0.62 39.94
CA THR A 281 8.06 -0.84 40.96
C THR A 281 8.89 0.41 41.30
N GLU A 282 9.16 1.26 40.32
CA GLU A 282 9.98 2.47 40.50
C GLU A 282 9.13 3.70 40.86
N GLU A 283 7.94 3.83 40.28
CA GLU A 283 7.07 5.00 40.43
C GLU A 283 5.80 4.74 41.25
N GLY A 284 5.49 3.48 41.54
CA GLY A 284 4.26 3.10 42.26
C GLY A 284 2.99 3.28 41.41
N ILE A 285 3.10 3.35 40.08
CA ILE A 285 2.01 3.63 39.16
C ILE A 285 1.44 2.34 38.60
N SER A 286 0.17 2.06 38.84
CA SER A 286 -0.55 0.94 38.24
C SER A 286 -1.06 1.30 36.86
N ALA A 287 -0.36 0.89 35.80
CA ALA A 287 -0.77 1.11 34.43
C ALA A 287 -1.48 -0.13 33.86
N THR A 288 -2.60 0.09 33.18
CA THR A 288 -3.34 -0.96 32.45
C THR A 288 -2.86 -1.01 31.00
N VAL A 289 -2.51 -2.18 30.49
CA VAL A 289 -2.20 -2.37 29.07
C VAL A 289 -3.50 -2.49 28.30
N ILE A 290 -3.86 -1.46 27.54
CA ILE A 290 -5.06 -1.44 26.69
C ILE A 290 -4.78 -2.18 25.39
N SER A 291 -3.63 -1.92 24.77
CA SER A 291 -3.16 -2.66 23.59
C SER A 291 -1.64 -2.68 23.53
N ALA A 292 -1.08 -3.73 22.95
CA ALA A 292 0.35 -3.82 22.67
C ALA A 292 0.53 -4.58 21.35
N THR A 293 1.38 -4.03 20.50
CA THR A 293 1.75 -4.65 19.22
C THR A 293 3.25 -4.55 19.03
N THR A 294 3.85 -5.65 18.58
CA THR A 294 5.27 -5.67 18.20
C THR A 294 5.39 -6.24 16.80
N GLN A 295 6.14 -5.59 15.94
CA GLN A 295 6.30 -5.99 14.54
C GLN A 295 7.77 -5.87 14.14
N LYS A 296 8.23 -6.81 13.32
CA LYS A 296 9.54 -6.74 12.69
C LYS A 296 9.39 -6.11 11.32
N LEU A 297 10.14 -5.03 11.06
CA LEU A 297 10.21 -4.34 9.79
C LEU A 297 11.65 -4.45 9.28
N SER A 298 11.88 -5.20 8.20
CA SER A 298 13.24 -5.56 7.79
C SER A 298 14.03 -6.22 8.92
N GLU A 299 15.11 -5.58 9.37
CA GLU A 299 15.94 -6.06 10.49
C GLU A 299 15.63 -5.37 11.82
N GLU A 300 14.79 -4.33 11.81
CA GLU A 300 14.43 -3.57 13.00
C GLU A 300 13.09 -3.99 13.58
N VAL A 301 12.98 -3.90 14.91
CA VAL A 301 11.75 -4.20 15.66
C VAL A 301 11.10 -2.90 16.09
N TYR A 302 9.87 -2.70 15.64
CA TYR A 302 9.02 -1.59 16.04
C TYR A 302 7.83 -2.10 16.84
N GLY A 303 7.33 -1.30 17.75
CA GLY A 303 6.15 -1.66 18.51
C GLY A 303 5.39 -0.44 19.00
N GLY A 304 4.14 -0.64 19.30
CA GLY A 304 3.29 0.35 19.95
C GLY A 304 2.61 -0.27 21.17
N MET A 305 2.47 0.52 22.23
CA MET A 305 1.70 0.15 23.41
C MET A 305 0.80 1.32 23.81
N LEU A 306 -0.44 1.01 24.14
CA LEU A 306 -1.38 1.95 24.71
C LEU A 306 -1.62 1.58 26.18
N LEU A 307 -1.30 2.50 27.07
CA LEU A 307 -1.47 2.35 28.50
C LEU A 307 -2.62 3.24 29.00
N GLY A 308 -3.43 2.73 29.91
CA GLY A 308 -4.31 3.51 30.76
C GLY A 308 -3.62 3.79 32.09
N VAL A 309 -3.56 5.05 32.51
CA VAL A 309 -2.91 5.48 33.75
C VAL A 309 -3.90 6.31 34.55
N PRO A 310 -4.00 6.15 35.91
CA PRO A 310 -4.85 6.96 36.72
C PRO A 310 -4.59 8.47 36.55
N ASN A 311 -5.65 9.28 36.47
CA ASN A 311 -5.54 10.72 36.22
C ASN A 311 -4.60 11.43 37.19
N ALA A 312 -4.62 11.04 38.48
CA ALA A 312 -3.77 11.62 39.50
C ALA A 312 -2.26 11.36 39.31
N GLN A 313 -1.91 10.33 38.58
CA GLN A 313 -0.51 9.87 38.35
C GLN A 313 -0.04 10.07 36.93
N PHE A 314 -0.85 10.72 36.10
CA PHE A 314 -0.60 10.80 34.65
C PHE A 314 0.67 11.57 34.31
N GLU A 315 0.87 12.76 34.90
CA GLU A 315 2.05 13.59 34.62
C GLU A 315 3.35 12.88 35.09
N GLN A 316 3.32 12.27 36.28
CA GLN A 316 4.44 11.49 36.80
C GLN A 316 4.79 10.31 35.83
N ALA A 317 3.78 9.59 35.32
CA ALA A 317 3.97 8.54 34.36
C ALA A 317 4.56 9.05 33.03
N MET A 318 4.08 10.20 32.54
CA MET A 318 4.58 10.84 31.33
C MET A 318 6.05 11.24 31.47
N ASP A 319 6.45 11.85 32.59
CA ASP A 319 7.83 12.27 32.84
C ASP A 319 8.78 11.07 32.94
N PHE A 320 8.37 10.03 33.68
CA PHE A 320 9.13 8.80 33.77
C PHE A 320 9.33 8.14 32.38
N LEU A 321 8.25 7.97 31.60
CA LEU A 321 8.33 7.33 30.31
C LEU A 321 9.16 8.14 29.31
N ARG A 322 9.07 9.48 29.34
CA ARG A 322 9.89 10.39 28.49
C ARG A 322 11.38 10.33 28.83
N SER A 323 11.75 9.95 30.07
CA SER A 323 13.14 9.79 30.47
C SER A 323 13.83 8.57 29.82
N ILE A 324 13.04 7.66 29.21
CA ILE A 324 13.55 6.43 28.62
C ILE A 324 14.04 6.71 27.20
N GLU A 325 15.30 6.46 26.96
CA GLU A 325 15.95 6.69 25.68
C GLU A 325 15.30 5.85 24.55
N ASN A 326 15.10 6.46 23.36
CA ASN A 326 14.48 5.84 22.18
C ASN A 326 13.02 5.37 22.38
N LEU A 327 12.29 5.91 23.33
CA LEU A 327 10.87 5.74 23.53
C LEU A 327 10.14 7.04 23.16
N GLN A 328 9.22 6.97 22.20
CA GLN A 328 8.34 8.11 21.91
C GLN A 328 7.07 7.96 22.74
N VAL A 329 6.72 9.04 23.47
CA VAL A 329 5.61 9.06 24.44
C VAL A 329 4.66 10.18 24.08
N GLU A 330 3.39 9.84 23.84
CA GLU A 330 2.34 10.78 23.46
C GLU A 330 1.10 10.56 24.31
N GLU A 331 0.39 11.64 24.65
CA GLU A 331 -0.95 11.52 25.19
C GLU A 331 -1.92 11.09 24.09
N ALA A 332 -2.68 10.03 24.31
CA ALA A 332 -3.71 9.58 23.39
C ALA A 332 -5.07 10.19 23.79
N VAL A 333 -5.45 11.27 23.11
CA VAL A 333 -6.75 11.91 23.29
C VAL A 333 -7.84 11.05 22.63
N SER A 334 -8.88 10.68 23.38
CA SER A 334 -10.07 10.05 22.82
C SER A 334 -10.88 11.12 22.07
N TYR A 335 -10.96 11.01 20.76
CA TYR A 335 -11.94 11.78 19.99
C TYR A 335 -13.31 11.12 20.20
N THR A 336 -14.09 11.63 21.15
CA THR A 336 -15.53 11.38 21.16
C THR A 336 -16.11 11.98 19.89
N HIS A 337 -16.69 11.16 19.04
CA HIS A 337 -17.53 11.62 17.93
C HIS A 337 -18.58 12.58 18.50
N LEU A 338 -18.50 13.85 18.14
CA LEU A 338 -19.63 14.74 18.20
C LEU A 338 -20.68 14.17 17.24
N THR A 339 -21.65 13.45 17.79
CA THR A 339 -22.86 13.10 17.06
C THR A 339 -23.47 14.39 16.58
N LEU A 340 -23.45 14.64 15.27
CA LEU A 340 -24.28 15.66 14.65
C LEU A 340 -25.73 15.40 15.06
N PRO A 341 -26.49 16.39 15.50
CA PRO A 341 -27.88 16.21 15.81
C PRO A 341 -28.60 15.78 14.55
N THR A 342 -29.18 14.57 14.58
CA THR A 342 -30.12 14.10 13.56
C THR A 342 -31.31 15.06 13.59
N ASN A 343 -31.36 15.97 12.63
CA ASN A 343 -32.61 16.69 12.32
C ASN A 343 -33.59 15.67 11.77
N SER A 344 -34.44 15.16 12.66
CA SER A 344 -35.72 14.59 12.31
C SER A 344 -36.62 15.72 11.85
N LEU A 345 -36.86 15.82 10.56
CA LEU A 345 -38.02 16.52 10.02
C LEU A 345 -38.82 15.52 9.17
N VAL A 346 -40.02 15.38 9.64
CA VAL A 346 -41.28 14.83 9.13
C VAL A 346 -41.38 14.76 7.58
#